data_5c438fac2049c68141a6941d53635b9f
#
_entry.id   5c438fac2049c68141a6941d53635b9f
#
_cell.length_a   1.000
_cell.length_b   1.000
_cell.length_c   1.000
_cell.angle_alpha   90.00
_cell.angle_beta   90.00
_cell.angle_gamma   90.00
#
_symmetry.space_group_name_H-M   'P 1'
#
loop_
_entity.id
_entity.type
_entity.pdbx_description
1 polymer ?
#
loop_
_entity_poly.entity_id
_entity_poly.type
_entity_poly.pdbx_seq_one_letter_code
_entity_poly.pdbx_strand_id
1 'polypeptide(L)'
;MERLDRIYRYEQACEFLPHRLKCLALALPDKQKERTEEFRLRVMRPMTVLTSEGELNAAPADRSSLVTAEDLEQMLGAVTEYSRYACIETLRRGFLPLRGGFRLGVCGSAVVRDGEVSNLKDISSLSLRIVCEEVGIGSGIAPQLFDENGRLLSTLILSPPGGGKTTLLRDLIRVLSLGDSEHRALRVAVIDERGELAVCCKGRPQMELGNHTDVLSLCPKAEGIPMVLRGMNPQVIAVDEITAAEDIRAMCLAANCGVGLLASIHAADTGELTQKPLFQELLRAKVFSRCVTIRRDGGGRTYEVGGLPCGT
;
A
#
# COMPACT_ATOMS: atom_id res chain seq x y z
N MET A 1 9.35 -13.45 -5.56
CA MET A 1 9.09 -13.98 -4.20
C MET A 1 8.95 -15.49 -4.30
N GLU A 2 9.74 -16.23 -3.58
CA GLU A 2 9.74 -17.69 -3.61
C GLU A 2 8.43 -18.24 -3.03
N ARG A 3 8.04 -19.45 -3.52
CA ARG A 3 6.84 -20.17 -3.07
C ARG A 3 6.78 -20.32 -1.54
N LEU A 4 7.92 -20.60 -0.91
CA LEU A 4 8.04 -20.76 0.53
C LEU A 4 7.69 -19.47 1.30
N ASP A 5 8.06 -18.31 0.77
CA ASP A 5 7.74 -17.02 1.40
C ASP A 5 6.23 -16.75 1.42
N ARG A 6 5.51 -17.10 0.35
CA ARG A 6 4.05 -16.94 0.28
C ARG A 6 3.32 -17.83 1.27
N ILE A 7 3.72 -19.10 1.38
CA ILE A 7 3.15 -20.05 2.36
C ILE A 7 3.44 -19.55 3.78
N TYR A 8 4.66 -19.12 4.05
CA TYR A 8 5.02 -18.55 5.36
C TYR A 8 4.17 -17.32 5.71
N ARG A 9 3.96 -16.40 4.76
CA ARG A 9 3.08 -15.24 4.94
C ARG A 9 1.63 -15.64 5.19
N TYR A 10 1.13 -16.65 4.49
CA TYR A 10 -0.19 -17.23 4.73
C TYR A 10 -0.32 -17.76 6.17
N GLU A 11 0.66 -18.53 6.63
CA GLU A 11 0.66 -19.10 7.98
C GLU A 11 0.75 -18.02 9.06
N GLN A 12 1.54 -16.96 8.83
CA GLN A 12 1.54 -15.79 9.72
C GLN A 12 0.16 -15.11 9.79
N ALA A 13 -0.55 -15.00 8.65
CA ALA A 13 -1.90 -14.44 8.64
C ALA A 13 -2.89 -15.32 9.42
N CYS A 14 -2.73 -16.64 9.40
CA CYS A 14 -3.55 -17.56 10.19
C CYS A 14 -3.46 -17.31 11.70
N GLU A 15 -2.37 -16.70 12.20
CA GLU A 15 -2.22 -16.37 13.62
C GLU A 15 -3.23 -15.32 14.12
N PHE A 16 -3.83 -14.56 13.23
CA PHE A 16 -4.88 -13.60 13.56
C PHE A 16 -6.28 -14.22 13.60
N LEU A 17 -6.45 -15.43 13.06
CA LEU A 17 -7.74 -16.10 13.03
C LEU A 17 -8.08 -16.72 14.39
N PRO A 18 -9.37 -16.78 14.79
CA PRO A 18 -9.82 -17.58 15.90
C PRO A 18 -9.39 -19.03 15.73
N HIS A 19 -9.07 -19.73 16.83
CA HIS A 19 -8.45 -21.05 16.80
C HIS A 19 -9.16 -22.05 15.88
N ARG A 20 -10.49 -22.08 15.92
CA ARG A 20 -11.31 -22.96 15.09
C ARG A 20 -11.11 -22.69 13.58
N LEU A 21 -11.15 -21.42 13.19
CA LEU A 21 -10.99 -20.99 11.80
C LEU A 21 -9.53 -21.12 11.35
N LYS A 22 -8.56 -20.91 12.26
CA LYS A 22 -7.13 -21.17 12.02
C LYS A 22 -6.88 -22.63 11.64
N CYS A 23 -7.47 -23.60 12.37
CA CYS A 23 -7.33 -25.02 12.02
C CYS A 23 -7.84 -25.32 10.61
N LEU A 24 -8.99 -24.74 10.21
CA LEU A 24 -9.53 -24.91 8.87
C LEU A 24 -8.60 -24.28 7.81
N ALA A 25 -8.10 -23.08 8.04
CA ALA A 25 -7.17 -22.40 7.14
C ALA A 25 -5.88 -23.21 6.96
N LEU A 26 -5.27 -23.69 8.04
CA LEU A 26 -4.03 -24.47 7.97
C LEU A 26 -4.18 -25.82 7.26
N ALA A 27 -5.40 -26.38 7.21
CA ALA A 27 -5.70 -27.62 6.50
C ALA A 27 -5.77 -27.47 4.98
N LEU A 28 -5.76 -26.23 4.44
CA LEU A 28 -5.77 -26.01 3.00
C LEU A 28 -4.49 -26.56 2.34
N PRO A 29 -4.60 -27.06 1.08
CA PRO A 29 -3.44 -27.49 0.32
C PRO A 29 -2.46 -26.34 0.07
N ASP A 30 -1.17 -26.61 0.06
CA ASP A 30 -0.11 -25.60 -0.16
C ASP A 30 -0.29 -24.78 -1.43
N LYS A 31 -0.79 -25.40 -2.52
CA LYS A 31 -1.11 -24.69 -3.76
C LYS A 31 -2.16 -23.60 -3.57
N GLN A 32 -3.13 -23.81 -2.66
CA GLN A 32 -4.13 -22.77 -2.34
C GLN A 32 -3.56 -21.75 -1.38
N LYS A 33 -2.78 -22.15 -0.37
CA LYS A 33 -2.09 -21.26 0.56
C LYS A 33 -1.21 -20.25 -0.20
N GLU A 34 -0.40 -20.73 -1.14
CA GLU A 34 0.49 -19.93 -1.98
C GLU A 34 -0.23 -18.82 -2.76
N ARG A 35 -1.48 -19.09 -3.19
CA ARG A 35 -2.28 -18.20 -4.03
C ARG A 35 -3.24 -17.32 -3.26
N THR A 36 -3.41 -17.57 -1.96
CA THR A 36 -4.35 -16.82 -1.12
C THR A 36 -3.88 -15.40 -0.91
N GLU A 37 -4.73 -14.44 -1.23
CA GLU A 37 -4.52 -13.00 -1.07
C GLU A 37 -5.29 -12.44 0.14
N GLU A 38 -6.46 -13.05 0.47
CA GLU A 38 -7.30 -12.60 1.59
C GLU A 38 -8.05 -13.77 2.22
N PHE A 39 -8.27 -13.67 3.53
CA PHE A 39 -9.31 -14.42 4.23
C PHE A 39 -10.57 -13.57 4.32
N ARG A 40 -11.71 -14.15 3.99
CA ARG A 40 -13.02 -13.52 4.08
C ARG A 40 -13.88 -14.23 5.12
N LEU A 41 -14.25 -13.49 6.17
CA LEU A 41 -15.09 -13.96 7.27
C LEU A 41 -16.42 -13.19 7.21
N ARG A 42 -17.54 -13.89 7.01
CA ARG A 42 -18.89 -13.30 6.99
C ARG A 42 -19.79 -14.09 7.91
N VAL A 43 -20.48 -13.42 8.82
CA VAL A 43 -21.36 -14.09 9.79
C VAL A 43 -22.39 -14.97 9.06
N MET A 44 -22.61 -16.19 9.58
CA MET A 44 -23.50 -17.22 9.03
C MET A 44 -23.14 -17.70 7.61
N ARG A 45 -21.88 -17.54 7.20
CA ARG A 45 -21.33 -18.07 5.95
C ARG A 45 -20.05 -18.85 6.23
N PRO A 46 -19.69 -19.82 5.38
CA PRO A 46 -18.37 -20.46 5.45
C PRO A 46 -17.27 -19.42 5.30
N MET A 47 -16.14 -19.60 6.01
CA MET A 47 -14.93 -18.82 5.74
C MET A 47 -14.44 -19.13 4.33
N THR A 48 -14.08 -18.09 3.58
CA THR A 48 -13.53 -18.22 2.23
C THR A 48 -12.13 -17.60 2.15
N VAL A 49 -11.37 -18.03 1.15
CA VAL A 49 -10.10 -17.43 0.74
C VAL A 49 -10.24 -16.84 -0.65
N LEU A 50 -9.76 -15.61 -0.83
CA LEU A 50 -9.68 -14.96 -2.15
C LEU A 50 -8.31 -15.26 -2.74
N THR A 51 -8.32 -15.70 -4.00
CA THR A 51 -7.12 -15.94 -4.82
C THR A 51 -7.22 -15.16 -6.12
N SER A 52 -6.16 -15.10 -6.90
CA SER A 52 -6.18 -14.53 -8.25
C SER A 52 -7.15 -15.24 -9.21
N GLU A 53 -7.55 -16.47 -8.92
CA GLU A 53 -8.49 -17.27 -9.70
C GLU A 53 -9.95 -17.15 -9.22
N GLY A 54 -10.19 -16.46 -8.09
CA GLY A 54 -11.50 -16.27 -7.49
C GLY A 54 -11.57 -16.62 -6.02
N GLU A 55 -12.78 -16.61 -5.47
CA GLU A 55 -13.07 -16.88 -4.07
C GLU A 55 -13.43 -18.35 -3.87
N LEU A 56 -12.75 -19.04 -2.93
CA LEU A 56 -12.89 -20.45 -2.64
C LEU A 56 -13.29 -20.66 -1.17
N ASN A 57 -14.08 -21.68 -0.88
CA ASN A 57 -14.35 -22.08 0.51
C ASN A 57 -13.09 -22.62 1.16
N ALA A 58 -12.79 -22.19 2.38
CA ALA A 58 -11.67 -22.69 3.19
C ALA A 58 -11.94 -24.05 3.82
N ALA A 59 -13.20 -24.52 3.80
CA ALA A 59 -13.63 -25.83 4.28
C ALA A 59 -14.93 -26.25 3.56
N PRO A 60 -15.30 -27.53 3.63
CA PRO A 60 -16.63 -27.96 3.20
C PRO A 60 -17.74 -27.11 3.85
N ALA A 61 -18.80 -26.82 3.08
CA ALA A 61 -19.90 -25.98 3.55
C ALA A 61 -20.83 -26.80 4.49
N ASP A 62 -20.40 -26.99 5.72
CA ASP A 62 -21.18 -27.58 6.79
C ASP A 62 -21.42 -26.59 7.94
N ARG A 63 -22.23 -26.96 8.93
CA ARG A 63 -22.51 -26.09 10.08
C ARG A 63 -21.28 -25.77 10.91
N SER A 64 -20.28 -26.63 10.95
CA SER A 64 -19.05 -26.46 11.71
C SER A 64 -18.09 -25.44 11.07
N SER A 65 -18.23 -25.20 9.77
CA SER A 65 -17.41 -24.24 9.01
C SER A 65 -17.98 -22.83 8.95
N LEU A 66 -19.21 -22.61 9.43
CA LEU A 66 -19.85 -21.28 9.43
C LEU A 66 -19.15 -20.33 10.42
N VAL A 67 -18.85 -19.15 9.95
CA VAL A 67 -18.33 -18.06 10.79
C VAL A 67 -19.45 -17.53 11.69
N THR A 68 -19.15 -17.38 12.98
CA THR A 68 -20.09 -16.84 13.97
C THR A 68 -19.75 -15.37 14.29
N ALA A 69 -20.69 -14.65 14.91
CA ALA A 69 -20.43 -13.30 15.41
C ALA A 69 -19.34 -13.31 16.49
N GLU A 70 -19.27 -14.36 17.30
CA GLU A 70 -18.25 -14.55 18.33
C GLU A 70 -16.84 -14.72 17.72
N ASP A 71 -16.70 -15.42 16.60
CA ASP A 71 -15.43 -15.49 15.86
C ASP A 71 -14.92 -14.09 15.47
N LEU A 72 -15.82 -13.23 14.96
CA LEU A 72 -15.44 -11.86 14.56
C LEU A 72 -15.08 -11.00 15.77
N GLU A 73 -15.82 -11.11 16.84
CA GLU A 73 -15.54 -10.41 18.12
C GLU A 73 -14.19 -10.85 18.70
N GLN A 74 -13.91 -12.15 18.71
CA GLN A 74 -12.66 -12.73 19.17
C GLN A 74 -11.47 -12.21 18.39
N MET A 75 -11.59 -12.24 17.03
CA MET A 75 -10.56 -11.71 16.15
C MET A 75 -10.32 -10.23 16.36
N LEU A 76 -11.38 -9.41 16.40
CA LEU A 76 -11.26 -7.98 16.66
C LEU A 76 -10.67 -7.67 18.03
N GLY A 77 -11.09 -8.39 19.07
CA GLY A 77 -10.53 -8.26 20.42
C GLY A 77 -9.04 -8.52 20.44
N ALA A 78 -8.58 -9.62 19.82
CA ALA A 78 -7.18 -9.97 19.76
C ALA A 78 -6.33 -8.94 19.00
N VAL A 79 -6.78 -8.46 17.83
CA VAL A 79 -5.99 -7.52 17.02
C VAL A 79 -5.98 -6.09 17.58
N THR A 80 -7.01 -5.70 18.34
CA THR A 80 -7.08 -4.41 19.02
C THR A 80 -6.52 -4.44 20.44
N GLU A 81 -5.98 -5.59 20.88
CA GLU A 81 -5.55 -5.82 22.27
C GLU A 81 -6.65 -5.45 23.27
N TYR A 82 -7.90 -5.75 22.91
CA TYR A 82 -9.13 -5.39 23.66
C TYR A 82 -9.32 -3.88 23.89
N SER A 83 -8.56 -3.01 23.20
CA SER A 83 -8.70 -1.56 23.26
C SER A 83 -9.17 -0.98 21.92
N ARG A 84 -10.47 -1.07 21.64
CA ARG A 84 -11.07 -0.49 20.43
C ARG A 84 -10.89 1.02 20.34
N TYR A 85 -10.77 1.71 21.48
CA TYR A 85 -10.55 3.17 21.52
C TYR A 85 -9.24 3.62 20.89
N ALA A 86 -8.18 2.82 21.01
CA ALA A 86 -6.90 3.13 20.39
C ALA A 86 -6.90 3.02 18.85
N CYS A 87 -7.94 2.38 18.29
CA CYS A 87 -8.06 2.11 16.85
C CYS A 87 -9.24 2.84 16.19
N ILE A 88 -9.90 3.78 16.90
CA ILE A 88 -11.12 4.46 16.41
C ILE A 88 -10.89 5.09 15.03
N GLU A 89 -9.79 5.81 14.83
CA GLU A 89 -9.52 6.52 13.59
C GLU A 89 -9.37 5.57 12.38
N THR A 90 -8.74 4.43 12.58
CA THR A 90 -8.58 3.44 11.51
C THR A 90 -9.87 2.64 11.29
N LEU A 91 -10.61 2.33 12.36
CA LEU A 91 -11.94 1.71 12.26
C LEU A 91 -12.95 2.59 11.52
N ARG A 92 -12.93 3.91 11.74
CA ARG A 92 -13.75 4.88 10.97
C ARG A 92 -13.45 4.80 9.46
N ARG A 93 -12.21 4.48 9.08
CA ARG A 93 -11.80 4.26 7.69
C ARG A 93 -12.10 2.83 7.19
N GLY A 94 -12.68 1.97 8.02
CA GLY A 94 -13.08 0.60 7.66
C GLY A 94 -11.95 -0.42 7.67
N PHE A 95 -10.79 -0.13 8.26
CA PHE A 95 -9.68 -1.07 8.33
C PHE A 95 -8.78 -0.87 9.54
N LEU A 96 -8.01 -1.92 9.87
CA LEU A 96 -6.97 -1.93 10.89
C LEU A 96 -5.65 -2.41 10.27
N PRO A 97 -4.55 -1.66 10.38
CA PRO A 97 -3.23 -2.19 10.07
C PRO A 97 -2.78 -3.13 11.19
N LEU A 98 -2.22 -4.27 10.82
CA LEU A 98 -1.74 -5.28 11.75
C LEU A 98 -0.23 -5.44 11.65
N ARG A 99 0.39 -5.97 12.72
CA ARG A 99 1.82 -6.29 12.71
C ARG A 99 2.14 -7.27 11.57
N GLY A 100 3.35 -7.13 11.01
CA GLY A 100 3.78 -7.91 9.87
C GLY A 100 3.17 -7.43 8.54
N GLY A 101 2.54 -6.24 8.50
CA GLY A 101 2.03 -5.65 7.27
C GLY A 101 0.68 -6.17 6.79
N PHE A 102 0.00 -6.97 7.59
CA PHE A 102 -1.36 -7.40 7.29
C PHE A 102 -2.37 -6.27 7.49
N ARG A 103 -3.50 -6.35 6.82
CA ARG A 103 -4.58 -5.36 6.92
C ARG A 103 -5.90 -6.08 7.14
N LEU A 104 -6.62 -5.67 8.17
CA LEU A 104 -7.95 -6.18 8.48
C LEU A 104 -9.01 -5.17 8.07
N GLY A 105 -9.75 -5.44 7.01
CA GLY A 105 -10.96 -4.70 6.63
C GLY A 105 -12.12 -5.08 7.55
N VAL A 106 -12.94 -4.11 7.92
CA VAL A 106 -14.05 -4.28 8.85
C VAL A 106 -15.32 -3.71 8.24
N CYS A 107 -16.40 -4.50 8.21
CA CYS A 107 -17.73 -4.07 7.81
C CYS A 107 -18.77 -4.41 8.89
N GLY A 108 -19.71 -3.48 9.06
CA GLY A 108 -20.81 -3.59 10.02
C GLY A 108 -21.76 -2.41 9.87
N SER A 109 -22.55 -2.10 10.89
CA SER A 109 -23.44 -0.95 10.93
C SER A 109 -22.66 0.32 11.26
N ALA A 110 -22.71 1.33 10.40
CA ALA A 110 -22.07 2.61 10.66
C ALA A 110 -22.84 3.41 11.71
N VAL A 111 -22.11 4.00 12.65
CA VAL A 111 -22.62 5.02 13.57
C VAL A 111 -22.21 6.39 13.02
N VAL A 112 -23.20 7.17 12.59
CA VAL A 112 -22.97 8.51 12.02
C VAL A 112 -23.23 9.58 13.09
N ARG A 113 -22.31 10.56 13.19
CA ARG A 113 -22.45 11.78 14.02
C ARG A 113 -22.00 12.96 13.17
N ASP A 114 -22.80 14.02 13.19
CA ASP A 114 -22.51 15.26 12.45
C ASP A 114 -22.21 15.04 10.94
N GLY A 115 -22.88 14.03 10.33
CA GLY A 115 -22.71 13.68 8.91
C GLY A 115 -21.50 12.79 8.60
N GLU A 116 -20.68 12.46 9.61
CA GLU A 116 -19.50 11.62 9.44
C GLU A 116 -19.64 10.27 10.17
N VAL A 117 -18.99 9.23 9.61
CA VAL A 117 -18.90 7.93 10.28
C VAL A 117 -18.00 8.06 11.51
N SER A 118 -18.60 7.91 12.71
CA SER A 118 -17.87 8.00 13.98
C SER A 118 -17.37 6.66 14.49
N ASN A 119 -18.05 5.56 14.15
CA ASN A 119 -17.69 4.20 14.58
C ASN A 119 -18.43 3.15 13.73
N LEU A 120 -18.02 1.88 13.88
CA LEU A 120 -18.74 0.71 13.37
C LEU A 120 -19.26 -0.14 14.55
N LYS A 121 -20.48 -0.64 14.43
CA LYS A 121 -21.09 -1.60 15.36
C LYS A 121 -21.68 -2.78 14.59
N ASP A 122 -22.15 -3.80 15.31
CA ASP A 122 -22.78 -4.97 14.72
C ASP A 122 -21.94 -5.52 13.55
N ILE A 123 -20.67 -5.84 13.83
CA ILE A 123 -19.72 -6.25 12.80
C ILE A 123 -20.23 -7.51 12.12
N SER A 124 -20.41 -7.45 10.80
CA SER A 124 -20.99 -8.50 9.98
C SER A 124 -19.95 -9.25 9.15
N SER A 125 -18.81 -8.63 8.86
CA SER A 125 -17.73 -9.28 8.12
C SER A 125 -16.36 -8.66 8.36
N LEU A 126 -15.33 -9.50 8.22
CA LEU A 126 -13.93 -9.14 8.26
C LEU A 126 -13.21 -9.64 7.00
N SER A 127 -12.22 -8.88 6.53
CA SER A 127 -11.34 -9.25 5.43
C SER A 127 -9.89 -9.10 5.88
N LEU A 128 -9.20 -10.21 6.11
CA LEU A 128 -7.77 -10.20 6.44
C LEU A 128 -6.96 -10.33 5.16
N ARG A 129 -6.34 -9.22 4.75
CA ARG A 129 -5.51 -9.17 3.54
C ARG A 129 -4.09 -9.56 3.84
N ILE A 130 -3.56 -10.50 3.03
CA ILE A 130 -2.18 -10.95 3.07
C ILE A 130 -1.38 -10.09 2.12
N VAL A 131 -0.62 -9.14 2.66
CA VAL A 131 0.25 -8.30 1.84
C VAL A 131 1.57 -9.03 1.62
N CYS A 132 1.94 -9.20 0.36
CA CYS A 132 3.23 -9.73 -0.04
C CYS A 132 4.13 -8.59 -0.50
N GLU A 133 5.36 -8.54 -0.01
CA GLU A 133 6.39 -7.63 -0.51
C GLU A 133 7.11 -8.27 -1.70
N GLU A 134 7.34 -7.50 -2.73
CA GLU A 134 8.22 -7.86 -3.84
C GLU A 134 9.48 -6.98 -3.73
N VAL A 135 10.50 -7.50 -3.06
CA VAL A 135 11.79 -6.83 -2.85
C VAL A 135 12.70 -7.08 -4.05
N GLY A 136 13.41 -6.04 -4.49
CA GLY A 136 14.41 -6.12 -5.56
C GLY A 136 13.93 -5.71 -6.95
N ILE A 137 12.63 -5.48 -7.15
CA ILE A 137 12.09 -5.03 -8.45
C ILE A 137 12.59 -3.64 -8.85
N GLY A 138 12.81 -2.77 -7.88
CA GLY A 138 13.31 -1.41 -8.07
C GLY A 138 14.82 -1.34 -8.32
N SER A 139 15.60 -2.36 -7.97
CA SER A 139 17.06 -2.32 -8.05
C SER A 139 17.59 -2.12 -9.48
N GLY A 140 16.93 -2.69 -10.48
CA GLY A 140 17.29 -2.50 -11.90
C GLY A 140 16.75 -1.19 -12.49
N ILE A 141 15.84 -0.52 -11.81
CA ILE A 141 15.19 0.72 -12.26
C ILE A 141 15.87 1.94 -11.64
N ALA A 142 16.19 1.88 -10.34
CA ALA A 142 16.70 3.01 -9.58
C ALA A 142 17.94 3.70 -10.22
N PRO A 143 18.95 3.01 -10.77
CA PRO A 143 20.08 3.68 -11.42
C PRO A 143 19.66 4.58 -12.60
N GLN A 144 18.58 4.25 -13.30
CA GLN A 144 18.08 5.02 -14.45
C GLN A 144 17.34 6.30 -14.02
N LEU A 145 17.09 6.48 -12.73
CA LEU A 145 16.41 7.65 -12.16
C LEU A 145 17.38 8.75 -11.77
N PHE A 146 18.68 8.58 -11.95
CA PHE A 146 19.67 9.59 -11.66
C PHE A 146 20.16 10.27 -12.97
N ASP A 147 20.58 11.52 -12.84
CA ASP A 147 21.26 12.22 -13.92
C ASP A 147 22.77 11.93 -13.91
N GLU A 148 23.50 12.45 -14.91
CA GLU A 148 24.95 12.28 -15.07
C GLU A 148 25.76 12.82 -13.87
N ASN A 149 25.17 13.68 -13.05
CA ASN A 149 25.80 14.26 -11.87
C ASN A 149 25.44 13.48 -10.58
N GLY A 150 24.71 12.34 -10.69
CA GLY A 150 24.26 11.54 -9.57
C GLY A 150 23.10 12.19 -8.77
N ARG A 151 22.35 13.14 -9.36
CA ARG A 151 21.18 13.74 -8.75
C ARG A 151 19.93 12.97 -9.17
N LEU A 152 19.08 12.63 -8.18
CA LEU A 152 17.81 11.99 -8.45
C LEU A 152 16.88 12.90 -9.27
N LEU A 153 16.40 12.39 -10.37
CA LEU A 153 15.37 13.01 -11.20
C LEU A 153 13.99 12.70 -10.64
N SER A 154 13.18 13.74 -10.40
CA SER A 154 11.80 13.53 -9.93
C SER A 154 11.05 12.63 -10.90
N THR A 155 10.50 11.54 -10.37
CA THR A 155 10.00 10.42 -11.16
C THR A 155 8.53 10.11 -10.86
N LEU A 156 7.74 9.91 -11.91
CA LEU A 156 6.34 9.54 -11.88
C LEU A 156 6.15 8.09 -12.31
N ILE A 157 5.45 7.30 -11.50
CA ILE A 157 5.13 5.89 -11.80
C ILE A 157 3.72 5.80 -12.37
N LEU A 158 3.59 5.24 -13.57
CA LEU A 158 2.33 5.11 -14.30
C LEU A 158 1.92 3.64 -14.41
N SER A 159 0.67 3.37 -14.10
CA SER A 159 0.03 2.08 -14.39
C SER A 159 -1.47 2.17 -14.14
N PRO A 160 -2.30 1.36 -14.78
CA PRO A 160 -3.69 1.15 -14.40
C PRO A 160 -3.85 0.66 -12.95
N PRO A 161 -5.05 0.71 -12.38
CA PRO A 161 -5.35 0.07 -11.09
C PRO A 161 -4.88 -1.39 -11.05
N GLY A 162 -4.31 -1.82 -9.92
CA GLY A 162 -3.81 -3.19 -9.74
C GLY A 162 -2.52 -3.52 -10.51
N GLY A 163 -1.91 -2.57 -11.24
CA GLY A 163 -0.70 -2.80 -12.03
C GLY A 163 0.58 -2.98 -11.22
N GLY A 164 0.59 -2.65 -9.91
CA GLY A 164 1.76 -2.83 -9.04
C GLY A 164 2.53 -1.55 -8.72
N LYS A 165 1.91 -0.36 -8.93
CA LYS A 165 2.54 0.94 -8.62
C LYS A 165 3.06 1.04 -7.20
N THR A 166 2.18 0.76 -6.22
CA THR A 166 2.53 0.83 -4.79
C THR A 166 3.66 -0.13 -4.44
N THR A 167 3.71 -1.31 -5.08
CA THR A 167 4.78 -2.30 -4.90
C THR A 167 6.11 -1.78 -5.43
N LEU A 168 6.13 -1.23 -6.66
CA LEU A 168 7.33 -0.64 -7.24
C LEU A 168 7.77 0.60 -6.47
N LEU A 169 6.83 1.50 -6.13
CA LEU A 169 7.12 2.72 -5.37
C LEU A 169 7.79 2.38 -4.03
N ARG A 170 7.27 1.38 -3.31
CA ARG A 170 7.83 0.90 -2.04
C ARG A 170 9.26 0.40 -2.22
N ASP A 171 9.51 -0.41 -3.22
CA ASP A 171 10.86 -0.96 -3.42
C ASP A 171 11.86 0.10 -3.93
N LEU A 172 11.42 1.07 -4.72
CA LEU A 172 12.24 2.24 -5.07
C LEU A 172 12.58 3.10 -3.85
N ILE A 173 11.63 3.35 -2.94
CA ILE A 173 11.88 4.02 -1.67
C ILE A 173 12.98 3.28 -0.90
N ARG A 174 12.85 1.95 -0.77
CA ARG A 174 13.84 1.11 -0.09
C ARG A 174 15.23 1.24 -0.74
N VAL A 175 15.32 1.10 -2.05
CA VAL A 175 16.59 1.18 -2.79
C VAL A 175 17.24 2.55 -2.63
N LEU A 176 16.48 3.64 -2.81
CA LEU A 176 16.99 5.00 -2.64
C LEU A 176 17.43 5.28 -1.20
N SER A 177 16.72 4.74 -0.22
CA SER A 177 17.03 4.89 1.20
C SER A 177 18.25 4.07 1.64
N LEU A 178 18.50 2.93 1.00
CA LEU A 178 19.70 2.12 1.28
C LEU A 178 20.93 2.62 0.52
N GLY A 179 20.75 3.16 -0.67
CA GLY A 179 21.83 3.44 -1.61
C GLY A 179 22.43 2.17 -2.21
N ASP A 180 23.41 2.33 -3.07
CA ASP A 180 24.17 1.27 -3.72
C ASP A 180 25.67 1.65 -3.84
N SER A 181 26.44 0.91 -4.64
CA SER A 181 27.87 1.18 -4.87
C SER A 181 28.13 2.49 -5.62
N GLU A 182 27.17 3.00 -6.38
CA GLU A 182 27.30 4.20 -7.23
C GLU A 182 26.59 5.41 -6.62
N HIS A 183 25.47 5.17 -5.90
CA HIS A 183 24.62 6.22 -5.34
C HIS A 183 24.54 6.12 -3.81
N ARG A 184 24.82 7.24 -3.16
CA ARG A 184 24.68 7.33 -1.69
C ARG A 184 23.23 7.19 -1.27
N ALA A 185 23.01 6.62 -0.09
CA ALA A 185 21.71 6.58 0.56
C ALA A 185 21.10 7.99 0.70
N LEU A 186 19.83 8.12 0.34
CA LEU A 186 19.07 9.36 0.40
C LEU A 186 18.09 9.35 1.58
N ARG A 187 17.91 10.51 2.21
CA ARG A 187 16.83 10.69 3.21
C ARG A 187 15.51 10.81 2.47
N VAL A 188 14.65 9.81 2.66
CA VAL A 188 13.34 9.73 2.01
C VAL A 188 12.25 10.02 3.03
N ALA A 189 11.38 10.98 2.78
CA ALA A 189 10.15 11.16 3.54
C ALA A 189 8.98 10.60 2.76
N VAL A 190 8.22 9.70 3.37
CA VAL A 190 7.04 9.06 2.79
C VAL A 190 5.79 9.68 3.41
N ILE A 191 4.88 10.20 2.58
CA ILE A 191 3.53 10.57 3.01
C ILE A 191 2.59 9.45 2.57
N ASP A 192 2.23 8.61 3.53
CA ASP A 192 1.41 7.42 3.33
C ASP A 192 -0.04 7.70 3.75
N GLU A 193 -0.77 8.43 2.90
CA GLU A 193 -2.14 8.88 3.20
C GLU A 193 -3.12 7.72 3.41
N ARG A 194 -2.97 6.64 2.64
CA ARG A 194 -3.86 5.47 2.72
C ARG A 194 -3.35 4.38 3.66
N GLY A 195 -2.13 4.51 4.18
CA GLY A 195 -1.49 3.47 5.00
C GLY A 195 -1.16 2.21 4.19
N GLU A 196 -0.85 2.35 2.89
CA GLU A 196 -0.59 1.23 1.99
C GLU A 196 0.89 1.09 1.60
N LEU A 197 1.69 2.17 1.69
CA LEU A 197 3.13 2.13 1.44
C LEU A 197 3.90 1.48 2.58
N ALA A 198 3.77 2.03 3.76
CA ALA A 198 4.51 1.61 4.95
C ALA A 198 3.73 0.62 5.82
N VAL A 199 2.39 0.62 5.70
CA VAL A 199 1.48 -0.18 6.54
C VAL A 199 1.83 -0.04 8.02
N CYS A 200 1.91 1.21 8.51
CA CYS A 200 2.36 1.49 9.87
C CYS A 200 1.43 0.85 10.91
N CYS A 201 2.02 0.11 11.85
CA CYS A 201 1.35 -0.42 13.02
C CYS A 201 2.02 0.16 14.28
N LYS A 202 1.24 0.85 15.12
CA LYS A 202 1.77 1.51 16.34
C LYS A 202 3.00 2.40 16.07
N GLY A 203 2.95 3.19 15.00
CA GLY A 203 4.00 4.10 14.58
C GLY A 203 5.23 3.44 13.92
N ARG A 204 5.22 2.14 13.72
CA ARG A 204 6.32 1.41 13.08
C ARG A 204 5.92 0.96 11.67
N PRO A 205 6.69 1.28 10.63
CA PRO A 205 6.54 0.67 9.31
C PRO A 205 6.62 -0.85 9.41
N GLN A 206 5.72 -1.54 8.71
CA GLN A 206 5.70 -3.00 8.65
C GLN A 206 6.24 -3.51 7.32
N MET A 207 6.53 -2.60 6.39
CA MET A 207 7.15 -2.87 5.10
C MET A 207 8.59 -2.41 5.13
N GLU A 208 9.44 -3.07 4.34
CA GLU A 208 10.85 -2.73 4.22
C GLU A 208 11.01 -1.49 3.33
N LEU A 209 11.36 -0.35 3.95
CA LEU A 209 11.52 0.95 3.29
C LEU A 209 12.95 1.48 3.31
N GLY A 210 13.89 0.70 3.86
CA GLY A 210 15.29 1.10 4.03
C GLY A 210 15.54 1.98 5.27
N ASN A 211 16.82 2.20 5.57
CA ASN A 211 17.26 2.73 6.86
C ASN A 211 17.15 4.25 7.01
N HIS A 212 16.99 4.99 5.90
CA HIS A 212 16.93 6.46 5.89
C HIS A 212 15.55 6.96 5.44
N THR A 213 14.49 6.24 5.83
CA THR A 213 13.11 6.58 5.48
C THR A 213 12.32 7.01 6.71
N ASP A 214 11.75 8.21 6.65
CA ASP A 214 10.80 8.73 7.61
C ASP A 214 9.38 8.61 7.06
N VAL A 215 8.42 8.16 7.87
CA VAL A 215 7.05 7.91 7.42
C VAL A 215 6.06 8.79 8.18
N LEU A 216 5.31 9.60 7.45
CA LEU A 216 4.12 10.30 7.94
C LEU A 216 2.88 9.54 7.44
N SER A 217 2.28 8.76 8.33
CA SER A 217 1.16 7.86 8.00
C SER A 217 -0.19 8.52 8.23
N LEU A 218 -1.18 8.16 7.38
CA LEU A 218 -2.59 8.59 7.47
C LEU A 218 -2.80 10.11 7.38
N CYS A 219 -1.86 10.83 6.79
CA CYS A 219 -1.90 12.27 6.60
C CYS A 219 -2.18 12.61 5.12
N PRO A 220 -3.10 13.56 4.83
CA PRO A 220 -3.28 14.06 3.47
C PRO A 220 -1.98 14.60 2.89
N LYS A 221 -1.69 14.32 1.62
CA LYS A 221 -0.43 14.71 0.97
C LYS A 221 -0.20 16.22 0.98
N ALA A 222 -1.24 16.99 0.70
CA ALA A 222 -1.18 18.45 0.69
C ALA A 222 -0.75 19.06 2.02
N GLU A 223 -1.07 18.41 3.15
CA GLU A 223 -0.67 18.81 4.50
C GLU A 223 0.68 18.20 4.90
N GLY A 224 0.87 16.92 4.59
CA GLY A 224 2.05 16.16 4.99
C GLY A 224 3.34 16.63 4.33
N ILE A 225 3.31 17.00 3.04
CA ILE A 225 4.49 17.49 2.31
C ILE A 225 5.11 18.72 3.00
N PRO A 226 4.38 19.81 3.31
CA PRO A 226 4.92 20.96 4.03
C PRO A 226 5.43 20.60 5.44
N MET A 227 4.81 19.64 6.12
CA MET A 227 5.25 19.19 7.45
C MET A 227 6.63 18.54 7.40
N VAL A 228 6.84 17.56 6.52
CA VAL A 228 8.13 16.87 6.41
C VAL A 228 9.24 17.76 5.86
N LEU A 229 8.92 18.70 4.96
CA LEU A 229 9.87 19.70 4.48
C LEU A 229 10.45 20.55 5.62
N ARG A 230 9.61 20.97 6.55
CA ARG A 230 10.05 21.81 7.69
C ARG A 230 10.76 21.02 8.78
N GLY A 231 10.34 19.75 8.98
CA GLY A 231 10.76 18.98 10.17
C GLY A 231 11.84 17.94 9.91
N MET A 232 11.90 17.36 8.71
CA MET A 232 12.67 16.12 8.45
C MET A 232 13.87 16.32 7.50
N ASN A 233 14.00 17.48 6.86
CA ASN A 233 15.07 17.76 5.88
C ASN A 233 15.26 16.64 4.85
N PRO A 234 14.20 16.23 4.12
CA PRO A 234 14.27 15.15 3.16
C PRO A 234 15.06 15.57 1.91
N GLN A 235 15.71 14.60 1.27
CA GLN A 235 16.27 14.75 -0.08
C GLN A 235 15.27 14.28 -1.13
N VAL A 236 14.37 13.36 -0.75
CA VAL A 236 13.30 12.82 -1.58
C VAL A 236 12.01 12.79 -0.79
N ILE A 237 10.91 13.18 -1.42
CA ILE A 237 9.56 12.95 -0.89
C ILE A 237 8.87 11.94 -1.80
N ALA A 238 8.38 10.87 -1.18
CA ALA A 238 7.61 9.82 -1.85
C ALA A 238 6.14 9.89 -1.45
N VAL A 239 5.24 9.87 -2.45
CA VAL A 239 3.79 9.87 -2.26
C VAL A 239 3.12 8.84 -3.15
N ASP A 240 2.13 8.14 -2.63
CA ASP A 240 1.30 7.28 -3.46
C ASP A 240 0.12 8.06 -4.04
N GLU A 241 -0.24 7.74 -5.25
CA GLU A 241 -1.44 8.16 -5.98
C GLU A 241 -1.83 9.65 -5.89
N ILE A 242 -1.34 10.45 -6.85
CA ILE A 242 -1.76 11.86 -7.01
C ILE A 242 -3.23 11.87 -7.44
N THR A 243 -4.10 12.53 -6.64
CA THR A 243 -5.55 12.54 -6.85
C THR A 243 -6.18 13.93 -6.90
N ALA A 244 -5.47 14.97 -6.45
CA ALA A 244 -6.02 16.33 -6.31
C ALA A 244 -5.03 17.40 -6.77
N ALA A 245 -5.54 18.58 -7.14
CA ALA A 245 -4.73 19.73 -7.50
C ALA A 245 -3.91 20.26 -6.31
N GLU A 246 -4.43 20.10 -5.09
CA GLU A 246 -3.74 20.42 -3.84
C GLU A 246 -2.45 19.64 -3.68
N ASP A 247 -2.44 18.34 -4.09
CA ASP A 247 -1.25 17.49 -4.07
C ASP A 247 -0.17 18.08 -4.99
N ILE A 248 -0.57 18.50 -6.20
CA ILE A 248 0.35 19.09 -7.19
C ILE A 248 0.98 20.38 -6.65
N ARG A 249 0.17 21.26 -6.00
CA ARG A 249 0.68 22.49 -5.40
C ARG A 249 1.71 22.22 -4.30
N ALA A 250 1.45 21.25 -3.44
CA ALA A 250 2.39 20.88 -2.39
C ALA A 250 3.69 20.26 -2.97
N MET A 251 3.59 19.47 -4.03
CA MET A 251 4.75 18.93 -4.74
C MET A 251 5.57 20.03 -5.43
N CYS A 252 4.94 21.06 -6.02
CA CYS A 252 5.64 22.22 -6.54
C CYS A 252 6.45 22.93 -5.45
N LEU A 253 5.88 23.07 -4.25
CA LEU A 253 6.61 23.65 -3.11
C LEU A 253 7.86 22.84 -2.77
N ALA A 254 7.75 21.50 -2.71
CA ALA A 254 8.89 20.63 -2.44
C ALA A 254 9.96 20.73 -3.53
N ALA A 255 9.58 20.70 -4.79
CA ALA A 255 10.48 20.85 -5.93
C ALA A 255 11.23 22.20 -5.90
N ASN A 256 10.54 23.30 -5.56
CA ASN A 256 11.14 24.62 -5.40
C ASN A 256 12.16 24.70 -4.24
N CYS A 257 12.01 23.82 -3.25
CA CYS A 257 13.01 23.65 -2.17
C CYS A 257 14.19 22.72 -2.58
N GLY A 258 14.22 22.23 -3.83
CA GLY A 258 15.28 21.38 -4.34
C GLY A 258 15.15 19.91 -3.95
N VAL A 259 13.99 19.49 -3.43
CA VAL A 259 13.72 18.12 -3.02
C VAL A 259 13.24 17.30 -4.22
N GLY A 260 13.79 16.10 -4.43
CA GLY A 260 13.35 15.15 -5.44
C GLY A 260 12.00 14.55 -5.09
N LEU A 261 11.20 14.22 -6.11
CA LEU A 261 9.87 13.66 -5.94
C LEU A 261 9.78 12.26 -6.53
N LEU A 262 9.13 11.36 -5.81
CA LEU A 262 8.78 10.03 -6.30
C LEU A 262 7.28 9.84 -6.05
N ALA A 263 6.49 9.73 -7.13
CA ALA A 263 5.04 9.65 -7.00
C ALA A 263 4.42 8.63 -7.94
N SER A 264 3.21 8.18 -7.65
CA SER A 264 2.45 7.31 -8.54
C SER A 264 1.14 7.96 -9.01
N ILE A 265 0.62 7.47 -10.15
CA ILE A 265 -0.60 7.96 -10.75
C ILE A 265 -1.30 6.83 -11.53
N HIS A 266 -2.63 6.89 -11.59
CA HIS A 266 -3.41 5.99 -12.43
C HIS A 266 -3.46 6.50 -13.87
N ALA A 267 -2.53 6.02 -14.70
CA ALA A 267 -2.52 6.23 -16.14
C ALA A 267 -1.89 5.02 -16.83
N ALA A 268 -2.43 4.60 -17.95
CA ALA A 268 -1.90 3.48 -18.73
C ALA A 268 -0.54 3.81 -19.36
N ASP A 269 -0.39 5.06 -19.81
CA ASP A 269 0.81 5.58 -20.47
C ASP A 269 0.88 7.11 -20.39
N THR A 270 1.93 7.67 -20.96
CA THR A 270 2.14 9.12 -21.02
C THR A 270 1.12 9.85 -21.91
N GLY A 271 0.49 9.18 -22.87
CA GLY A 271 -0.56 9.75 -23.73
C GLY A 271 -1.82 10.07 -22.92
N GLU A 272 -2.19 9.22 -21.95
CA GLU A 272 -3.33 9.46 -21.08
C GLU A 272 -3.13 10.72 -20.19
N LEU A 273 -1.89 11.06 -19.84
CA LEU A 273 -1.60 12.25 -19.05
C LEU A 273 -2.03 13.56 -19.74
N THR A 274 -2.03 13.58 -21.07
CA THR A 274 -2.42 14.77 -21.85
C THR A 274 -3.94 14.94 -21.95
N GLN A 275 -4.72 13.92 -21.61
CA GLN A 275 -6.18 13.94 -21.80
C GLN A 275 -6.96 14.39 -20.56
N LYS A 276 -6.43 14.19 -19.35
CA LYS A 276 -7.11 14.51 -18.11
C LYS A 276 -6.66 15.89 -17.56
N PRO A 277 -7.58 16.78 -17.16
CA PRO A 277 -7.23 18.14 -16.69
C PRO A 277 -6.20 18.14 -15.55
N LEU A 278 -6.38 17.28 -14.54
CA LEU A 278 -5.44 17.17 -13.43
C LEU A 278 -4.02 16.81 -13.91
N PHE A 279 -3.90 15.90 -14.87
CA PHE A 279 -2.61 15.47 -15.39
C PHE A 279 -1.97 16.52 -16.28
N GLN A 280 -2.77 17.30 -17.00
CA GLN A 280 -2.27 18.48 -17.74
C GLN A 280 -1.68 19.51 -16.77
N GLU A 281 -2.32 19.76 -15.62
CA GLU A 281 -1.79 20.63 -14.58
C GLU A 281 -0.45 20.11 -14.06
N LEU A 282 -0.34 18.80 -13.79
CA LEU A 282 0.89 18.13 -13.38
C LEU A 282 2.03 18.31 -14.41
N LEU A 283 1.73 18.13 -15.70
CA LEU A 283 2.71 18.30 -16.77
C LEU A 283 3.17 19.77 -16.91
N ARG A 284 2.23 20.73 -16.78
CA ARG A 284 2.56 22.16 -16.79
C ARG A 284 3.44 22.58 -15.63
N ALA A 285 3.27 21.95 -14.48
CA ALA A 285 4.08 22.23 -13.29
C ALA A 285 5.57 21.84 -13.48
N LYS A 286 5.88 20.93 -14.43
CA LYS A 286 7.24 20.47 -14.77
C LYS A 286 8.07 19.97 -13.58
N VAL A 287 7.40 19.45 -12.55
CA VAL A 287 8.05 18.95 -11.33
C VAL A 287 8.63 17.55 -11.50
N PHE A 288 8.16 16.80 -12.49
CA PHE A 288 8.67 15.48 -12.84
C PHE A 288 9.39 15.52 -14.20
N SER A 289 10.52 14.85 -14.30
CA SER A 289 11.33 14.75 -15.52
C SER A 289 11.44 13.33 -16.04
N ARG A 290 11.18 12.34 -15.19
CA ARG A 290 11.20 10.92 -15.52
C ARG A 290 9.83 10.28 -15.31
N CYS A 291 9.55 9.22 -16.08
CA CYS A 291 8.43 8.33 -15.80
C CYS A 291 8.86 6.87 -15.88
N VAL A 292 8.20 6.04 -15.07
CA VAL A 292 8.28 4.58 -15.12
C VAL A 292 6.90 4.05 -15.44
N THR A 293 6.72 3.47 -16.62
CA THR A 293 5.46 2.85 -17.03
C THR A 293 5.52 1.36 -16.73
N ILE A 294 4.53 0.87 -15.98
CA ILE A 294 4.37 -0.56 -15.70
C ILE A 294 3.37 -1.15 -16.67
N ARG A 295 3.77 -2.14 -17.44
CA ARG A 295 2.91 -2.90 -18.34
C ARG A 295 2.74 -4.33 -17.84
N ARG A 296 1.61 -4.95 -18.19
CA ARG A 296 1.37 -6.38 -17.97
C ARG A 296 1.29 -7.08 -19.32
N ASP A 297 2.21 -8.00 -19.55
CA ASP A 297 2.24 -8.85 -20.75
C ASP A 297 2.16 -10.31 -20.31
N GLY A 298 1.03 -10.97 -20.62
CA GLY A 298 0.84 -12.44 -20.66
C GLY A 298 1.33 -13.31 -19.49
N GLY A 299 1.84 -12.75 -18.40
CA GLY A 299 2.35 -13.51 -17.25
C GLY A 299 3.38 -12.78 -16.39
N GLY A 300 3.81 -11.58 -16.80
CA GLY A 300 4.81 -10.79 -16.08
C GLY A 300 4.49 -9.30 -16.04
N ARG A 301 5.30 -8.56 -15.31
CA ARG A 301 5.33 -7.10 -15.34
C ARG A 301 6.61 -6.67 -16.03
N THR A 302 6.50 -5.70 -16.93
CA THR A 302 7.63 -5.02 -17.57
C THR A 302 7.65 -3.56 -17.13
N TYR A 303 8.84 -2.99 -17.02
CA TYR A 303 9.08 -1.64 -16.53
C TYR A 303 9.84 -0.86 -17.60
N GLU A 304 9.25 0.21 -18.07
CA GLU A 304 9.81 1.08 -19.10
C GLU A 304 10.12 2.45 -18.50
N VAL A 305 11.41 2.83 -18.50
CA VAL A 305 11.85 4.14 -17.99
C VAL A 305 11.98 5.11 -19.14
N GLY A 306 11.36 6.27 -19.05
CA GLY A 306 11.38 7.29 -20.09
C GLY A 306 11.32 8.72 -19.55
N GLY A 307 11.42 9.70 -20.46
CA GLY A 307 11.13 11.10 -20.15
C GLY A 307 9.62 11.38 -20.17
N LEU A 308 9.18 12.37 -19.42
CA LEU A 308 7.82 12.89 -19.56
C LEU A 308 7.72 13.82 -20.77
N PRO A 309 6.58 13.81 -21.50
CA PRO A 309 6.36 14.77 -22.58
C PRO A 309 6.38 16.20 -22.04
N CYS A 310 7.10 17.09 -22.71
CA CYS A 310 7.01 18.52 -22.40
C CYS A 310 5.57 18.96 -22.63
N GLY A 311 4.88 19.41 -21.59
CA GLY A 311 3.56 20.03 -21.74
C GLY A 311 3.67 21.25 -22.67
N THR A 312 2.94 21.24 -23.76
CA THR A 312 2.77 22.38 -24.68
C THR A 312 1.88 23.42 -24.05
#